data_6b6f6ee2f31aab4b75c3cce986e2be65
#
_entry.id   6b6f6ee2f31aab4b75c3cce986e2be65
#
_cell.length_a   1.000
_cell.length_b   1.000
_cell.length_c   1.000
_cell.angle_alpha   90.00
_cell.angle_beta   90.00
_cell.angle_gamma   90.00
#
_symmetry.space_group_name_H-M   'P 1'
#
loop_
_entity.id
_entity.type
_entity.pdbx_description
1 polymer ?
#
loop_
_entity_poly.entity_id
_entity_poly.type
_entity_poly.pdbx_seq_one_letter_code
_entity_poly.pdbx_strand_id
1 'polypeptide(L)'
;MLEMAPETSHTLTALVTHYANAGLPAPVRKYFAGGSLSGLAKPDNGVRPVACGELFRRLTAKVVVEQASKTPEVKKLLESVGQYGAGAKMGGDRMIHRARRIFVQHQHDSDFVVLKIDATNAFNLICRQAILDAVAKFLPRYYNFFALCYQEEALLRALQFENLGGIVDSSEGVQQGDPAGPLLFCLASAPVMEAIKAAVPSIDLSQFLDDGLTMGKVAETKHVLRILKTLGPNYGFHLNEAKCEVISHRPGQGAEHFAKPTKPATCTCGDPNHDLNVGTITTNGNWNILGSPIGDEAYCYSFATDTKVNAKAPLARVARMQSAEER
;
A
#
# COMPACT_ATOMS: atom_id res chain seq x y z
N MET A 1 -26.75 10.72 14.62
CA MET A 1 -26.25 9.41 15.11
C MET A 1 -27.45 8.67 15.68
N LEU A 2 -27.80 7.50 15.16
CA LEU A 2 -28.80 6.65 15.78
C LEU A 2 -28.15 6.05 17.05
N GLU A 3 -28.66 6.42 18.22
CA GLU A 3 -28.25 5.79 19.48
C GLU A 3 -28.85 4.39 19.53
N MET A 4 -27.98 3.38 19.63
CA MET A 4 -28.43 2.00 19.83
C MET A 4 -28.92 1.83 21.27
N ALA A 5 -29.98 1.02 21.44
CA ALA A 5 -30.44 0.64 22.77
C ALA A 5 -29.29 -0.04 23.56
N PRO A 6 -29.15 0.18 24.88
CA PRO A 6 -28.08 -0.35 25.70
C PRO A 6 -27.92 -1.88 25.59
N GLU A 7 -29.02 -2.61 25.52
CA GLU A 7 -29.05 -4.07 25.36
C GLU A 7 -28.44 -4.53 24.03
N THR A 8 -28.75 -3.82 22.94
CA THR A 8 -28.21 -4.09 21.60
C THR A 8 -26.69 -3.82 21.58
N SER A 9 -26.24 -2.74 22.24
CA SER A 9 -24.82 -2.39 22.36
C SER A 9 -24.06 -3.45 23.14
N HIS A 10 -24.63 -3.97 24.25
CA HIS A 10 -24.01 -5.02 25.06
C HIS A 10 -23.87 -6.33 24.28
N THR A 11 -24.94 -6.75 23.59
CA THR A 11 -24.93 -7.99 22.77
C THR A 11 -23.93 -7.90 21.63
N LEU A 12 -23.85 -6.76 20.93
CA LEU A 12 -22.90 -6.54 19.86
C LEU A 12 -21.44 -6.54 20.36
N THR A 13 -21.20 -5.94 21.53
CA THR A 13 -19.87 -5.96 22.16
C THR A 13 -19.44 -7.38 22.53
N ALA A 14 -20.35 -8.18 23.11
CA ALA A 14 -20.07 -9.57 23.42
C ALA A 14 -19.74 -10.39 22.17
N LEU A 15 -20.48 -10.20 21.09
CA LEU A 15 -20.27 -10.86 19.81
C LEU A 15 -18.92 -10.49 19.18
N VAL A 16 -18.59 -9.19 19.11
CA VAL A 16 -17.30 -8.70 18.61
C VAL A 16 -16.14 -9.26 19.44
N THR A 17 -16.29 -9.29 20.77
CA THR A 17 -15.28 -9.86 21.67
C THR A 17 -15.09 -11.35 21.43
N HIS A 18 -16.18 -12.09 21.22
CA HIS A 18 -16.13 -13.52 20.89
C HIS A 18 -15.33 -13.77 19.59
N TYR A 19 -15.62 -13.03 18.53
CA TYR A 19 -14.88 -13.14 17.25
C TYR A 19 -13.43 -12.67 17.36
N ALA A 20 -13.17 -11.60 18.11
CA ALA A 20 -11.80 -11.10 18.34
C ALA A 20 -10.91 -12.13 19.07
N ASN A 21 -11.52 -13.02 19.86
CA ASN A 21 -10.85 -14.13 20.52
C ASN A 21 -10.87 -15.44 19.70
N ALA A 22 -11.20 -15.37 18.41
CA ALA A 22 -11.33 -16.53 17.50
C ALA A 22 -12.29 -17.62 17.98
N GLY A 23 -13.35 -17.24 18.68
CA GLY A 23 -14.34 -18.13 19.29
C GLY A 23 -15.24 -18.85 18.29
N LEU A 24 -14.72 -19.29 17.13
CA LEU A 24 -15.46 -19.94 16.07
C LEU A 24 -15.11 -21.43 15.95
N PRO A 25 -16.13 -22.32 15.82
CA PRO A 25 -15.91 -23.73 15.49
C PRO A 25 -15.17 -23.89 14.16
N ALA A 26 -14.25 -24.85 14.09
CA ALA A 26 -13.43 -25.09 12.89
C ALA A 26 -14.22 -25.17 11.56
N PRO A 27 -15.38 -25.85 11.47
CA PRO A 27 -16.11 -25.96 10.20
C PRO A 27 -16.58 -24.63 9.61
N VAL A 28 -16.77 -23.58 10.44
CA VAL A 28 -17.29 -22.27 9.97
C VAL A 28 -16.19 -21.25 9.74
N ARG A 29 -14.96 -21.51 10.15
CA ARG A 29 -13.85 -20.54 10.06
C ARG A 29 -13.59 -20.07 8.63
N LYS A 30 -13.55 -20.98 7.65
CA LYS A 30 -13.34 -20.66 6.24
C LYS A 30 -14.41 -19.75 5.64
N TYR A 31 -15.64 -19.82 6.13
CA TYR A 31 -16.73 -18.95 5.69
C TYR A 31 -16.61 -17.56 6.33
N PHE A 32 -16.24 -17.50 7.60
CA PHE A 32 -15.98 -16.24 8.29
C PHE A 32 -14.75 -15.51 7.70
N ALA A 33 -13.69 -16.25 7.36
CA ALA A 33 -12.50 -15.71 6.70
C ALA A 33 -12.76 -15.33 5.23
N GLY A 34 -13.84 -15.85 4.64
CA GLY A 34 -14.24 -15.61 3.25
C GLY A 34 -15.03 -14.33 3.03
N GLY A 35 -15.63 -14.23 1.85
CA GLY A 35 -16.46 -13.09 1.46
C GLY A 35 -16.87 -13.10 0.01
N SER A 36 -17.50 -12.02 -0.42
CA SER A 36 -17.88 -11.80 -1.82
C SER A 36 -16.74 -11.11 -2.56
N LEU A 37 -16.38 -11.65 -3.74
CA LEU A 37 -15.35 -11.12 -4.61
C LEU A 37 -15.98 -10.36 -5.77
N SER A 38 -15.54 -9.11 -5.98
CA SER A 38 -15.93 -8.28 -7.12
C SER A 38 -14.70 -7.80 -7.87
N GLY A 39 -14.74 -7.83 -9.21
CA GLY A 39 -13.70 -7.27 -10.07
C GLY A 39 -14.00 -5.81 -10.42
N LEU A 40 -13.12 -4.89 -10.07
CA LEU A 40 -13.18 -3.51 -10.52
C LEU A 40 -12.20 -3.28 -11.66
N ALA A 41 -12.67 -2.71 -12.79
CA ALA A 41 -11.82 -2.37 -13.91
C ALA A 41 -10.76 -1.33 -13.54
N LYS A 42 -9.52 -1.54 -13.97
CA LYS A 42 -8.42 -0.57 -13.92
C LYS A 42 -8.31 0.18 -15.24
N PRO A 43 -7.74 1.41 -15.25
CA PRO A 43 -7.53 2.18 -16.49
C PRO A 43 -6.63 1.47 -17.52
N ASP A 44 -5.75 0.58 -17.07
CA ASP A 44 -4.83 -0.24 -17.89
C ASP A 44 -5.43 -1.56 -18.39
N ASN A 45 -6.76 -1.67 -18.43
CA ASN A 45 -7.54 -2.88 -18.75
C ASN A 45 -7.29 -4.06 -17.78
N GLY A 46 -6.61 -3.83 -16.65
CA GLY A 46 -6.49 -4.80 -15.58
C GLY A 46 -7.75 -4.89 -14.72
N VAL A 47 -7.77 -5.86 -13.82
CA VAL A 47 -8.85 -6.04 -12.84
C VAL A 47 -8.28 -5.88 -11.43
N ARG A 48 -8.98 -5.11 -10.59
CA ARG A 48 -8.71 -5.05 -9.16
C ARG A 48 -9.70 -5.97 -8.43
N PRO A 49 -9.23 -7.07 -7.81
CA PRO A 49 -10.10 -7.93 -7.03
C PRO A 49 -10.41 -7.25 -5.69
N VAL A 50 -11.69 -7.00 -5.43
CA VAL A 50 -12.15 -6.44 -4.15
C VAL A 50 -12.96 -7.51 -3.43
N ALA A 51 -12.46 -7.96 -2.28
CA ALA A 51 -13.12 -8.95 -1.45
C ALA A 51 -13.89 -8.25 -0.31
N CYS A 52 -15.20 -8.33 -0.37
CA CYS A 52 -16.07 -7.84 0.68
C CYS A 52 -16.30 -8.96 1.69
N GLY A 53 -15.56 -8.96 2.78
CA GLY A 53 -15.64 -9.97 3.84
C GLY A 53 -17.00 -9.98 4.55
N GLU A 54 -17.23 -11.03 5.32
CA GLU A 54 -18.42 -11.21 6.15
C GLU A 54 -18.61 -10.03 7.10
N LEU A 55 -19.86 -9.67 7.38
CA LEU A 55 -20.21 -8.44 8.11
C LEU A 55 -19.55 -8.37 9.51
N PHE A 56 -19.65 -9.42 10.29
CA PHE A 56 -19.12 -9.45 11.66
C PHE A 56 -17.60 -9.51 11.68
N ARG A 57 -16.97 -10.20 10.70
CA ARG A 57 -15.54 -10.11 10.48
C ARG A 57 -15.08 -8.67 10.26
N ARG A 58 -15.75 -7.97 9.34
CA ARG A 58 -15.41 -6.56 9.01
C ARG A 58 -15.63 -5.63 10.20
N LEU A 59 -16.71 -5.82 10.96
CA LEU A 59 -16.98 -5.05 12.17
C LEU A 59 -15.90 -5.30 13.23
N THR A 60 -15.58 -6.57 13.49
CA THR A 60 -14.53 -6.95 14.44
C THR A 60 -13.17 -6.41 14.00
N ALA A 61 -12.82 -6.54 12.71
CA ALA A 61 -11.58 -6.01 12.15
C ALA A 61 -11.47 -4.49 12.36
N LYS A 62 -12.54 -3.71 12.14
CA LYS A 62 -12.53 -2.26 12.40
C LYS A 62 -12.21 -1.93 13.85
N VAL A 63 -12.86 -2.63 14.81
CA VAL A 63 -12.62 -2.40 16.24
C VAL A 63 -11.19 -2.80 16.64
N VAL A 64 -10.73 -3.96 16.16
CA VAL A 64 -9.35 -4.44 16.42
C VAL A 64 -8.31 -3.48 15.85
N VAL A 65 -8.46 -3.07 14.59
CA VAL A 65 -7.52 -2.15 13.93
C VAL A 65 -7.48 -0.78 14.60
N GLU A 66 -8.62 -0.26 15.03
CA GLU A 66 -8.67 1.02 15.75
C GLU A 66 -7.86 0.97 17.06
N GLN A 67 -7.93 -0.14 17.79
CA GLN A 67 -7.14 -0.35 19.00
C GLN A 67 -5.67 -0.65 18.67
N ALA A 68 -5.42 -1.54 17.72
CA ALA A 68 -4.08 -1.95 17.29
C ALA A 68 -3.24 -0.79 16.78
N SER A 69 -3.80 0.09 15.96
CA SER A 69 -3.11 1.27 15.44
C SER A 69 -2.73 2.31 16.51
N LYS A 70 -3.34 2.24 17.70
CA LYS A 70 -3.00 3.09 18.85
C LYS A 70 -1.88 2.51 19.73
N THR A 71 -1.49 1.26 19.52
CA THR A 71 -0.43 0.58 20.28
C THR A 71 0.90 1.32 20.11
N PRO A 72 1.62 1.66 21.18
CA PRO A 72 2.86 2.44 21.10
C PRO A 72 3.93 1.79 20.22
N GLU A 73 4.07 0.47 20.29
CA GLU A 73 5.04 -0.33 19.54
C GLU A 73 4.75 -0.26 18.03
N VAL A 74 3.47 -0.34 17.65
CA VAL A 74 3.02 -0.21 16.25
C VAL A 74 3.29 1.20 15.73
N LYS A 75 2.94 2.23 16.50
CA LYS A 75 3.22 3.62 16.12
C LYS A 75 4.70 3.86 15.92
N LYS A 76 5.52 3.42 16.89
CA LYS A 76 6.98 3.56 16.82
C LYS A 76 7.55 2.86 15.58
N LEU A 77 7.10 1.64 15.29
CA LEU A 77 7.52 0.92 14.08
C LEU A 77 7.15 1.69 12.81
N LEU A 78 5.88 2.06 12.65
CA LEU A 78 5.41 2.75 11.43
C LEU A 78 6.11 4.10 11.23
N GLU A 79 6.36 4.85 12.31
CA GLU A 79 7.13 6.09 12.28
C GLU A 79 8.60 5.85 11.88
N SER A 80 9.25 4.81 12.43
CA SER A 80 10.66 4.51 12.14
C SER A 80 10.89 4.16 10.66
N VAL A 81 9.93 3.51 10.03
CA VAL A 81 9.99 3.15 8.60
C VAL A 81 9.35 4.18 7.66
N GLY A 82 8.91 5.32 8.19
CA GLY A 82 8.32 6.40 7.39
C GLY A 82 6.96 6.06 6.79
N GLN A 83 6.15 5.20 7.44
CA GLN A 83 4.84 4.81 6.96
C GLN A 83 3.76 5.80 7.38
N TYR A 84 3.14 6.48 6.43
CA TYR A 84 2.07 7.47 6.63
C TYR A 84 0.66 6.93 6.35
N GLY A 85 0.53 5.77 5.69
CA GLY A 85 -0.75 5.23 5.24
C GLY A 85 -1.56 4.49 6.31
N ALA A 86 -0.94 4.13 7.45
CA ALA A 86 -1.62 3.42 8.54
C ALA A 86 -1.44 4.16 9.86
N GLY A 87 -2.53 4.49 10.54
CA GLY A 87 -2.54 5.13 11.86
C GLY A 87 -2.09 6.60 11.92
N ALA A 88 -1.57 7.17 10.84
CA ALA A 88 -1.13 8.56 10.78
C ALA A 88 -2.28 9.49 10.39
N LYS A 89 -2.58 10.47 11.25
CA LYS A 89 -3.55 11.52 10.93
C LYS A 89 -2.98 12.40 9.80
N MET A 90 -3.79 12.64 8.74
CA MET A 90 -3.39 13.39 7.54
C MET A 90 -2.10 12.86 6.90
N GLY A 91 -1.93 11.53 6.87
CA GLY A 91 -0.68 10.91 6.46
C GLY A 91 -0.29 11.26 5.01
N GLY A 92 -1.23 11.25 4.08
CA GLY A 92 -1.00 11.63 2.68
C GLY A 92 -0.47 13.05 2.55
N ASP A 93 -1.12 14.03 3.18
CA ASP A 93 -0.70 15.44 3.14
C ASP A 93 0.71 15.62 3.74
N ARG A 94 0.97 14.95 4.87
CA ARG A 94 2.29 14.99 5.52
C ARG A 94 3.38 14.43 4.61
N MET A 95 3.13 13.33 3.93
CA MET A 95 4.07 12.76 2.96
C MET A 95 4.32 13.69 1.78
N ILE A 96 3.26 14.26 1.19
CA ILE A 96 3.35 15.20 0.06
C ILE A 96 4.15 16.45 0.45
N HIS A 97 3.84 17.07 1.59
CA HIS A 97 4.56 18.27 2.05
C HIS A 97 6.02 17.96 2.40
N ARG A 98 6.31 16.78 2.99
CA ARG A 98 7.68 16.34 3.24
C ARG A 98 8.44 16.19 1.94
N ALA A 99 7.88 15.46 0.97
CA ALA A 99 8.49 15.23 -0.33
C ALA A 99 8.79 16.55 -1.07
N ARG A 100 7.82 17.45 -1.12
CA ARG A 100 7.99 18.79 -1.74
C ARG A 100 9.12 19.57 -1.09
N ARG A 101 9.15 19.61 0.24
CA ARG A 101 10.19 20.34 0.98
C ARG A 101 11.59 19.80 0.69
N ILE A 102 11.79 18.49 0.79
CA ILE A 102 13.08 17.85 0.56
C ILE A 102 13.52 18.03 -0.89
N PHE A 103 12.60 17.83 -1.85
CA PHE A 103 12.91 18.01 -3.25
C PHE A 103 13.41 19.42 -3.56
N VAL A 104 12.72 20.46 -3.06
CA VAL A 104 13.15 21.87 -3.24
C VAL A 104 14.50 22.16 -2.56
N GLN A 105 14.73 21.60 -1.37
CA GLN A 105 16.02 21.80 -0.64
C GLN A 105 17.22 21.28 -1.44
N HIS A 106 17.05 20.25 -2.26
CA HIS A 106 18.12 19.62 -3.05
C HIS A 106 18.11 20.01 -4.54
N GLN A 107 17.44 21.11 -4.91
CA GLN A 107 17.31 21.53 -6.31
C GLN A 107 18.64 21.81 -7.03
N HIS A 108 19.72 22.09 -6.29
CA HIS A 108 21.06 22.36 -6.82
C HIS A 108 22.04 21.19 -6.65
N ASP A 109 21.61 20.11 -6.01
CA ASP A 109 22.42 18.91 -5.80
C ASP A 109 22.40 18.03 -7.05
N SER A 110 23.58 17.90 -7.68
CA SER A 110 23.72 17.15 -8.94
C SER A 110 23.66 15.63 -8.77
N ASP A 111 23.74 15.12 -7.55
CA ASP A 111 23.71 13.69 -7.23
C ASP A 111 22.40 13.27 -6.53
N PHE A 112 21.42 14.18 -6.43
CA PHE A 112 20.17 13.92 -5.74
C PHE A 112 19.08 13.43 -6.70
N VAL A 113 18.45 12.32 -6.32
CA VAL A 113 17.34 11.74 -7.08
C VAL A 113 16.19 11.35 -6.15
N VAL A 114 14.99 11.30 -6.71
CA VAL A 114 13.79 10.75 -6.10
C VAL A 114 13.48 9.43 -6.79
N LEU A 115 13.22 8.37 -6.03
CA LEU A 115 12.70 7.10 -6.53
C LEU A 115 11.28 6.90 -6.03
N LYS A 116 10.33 6.83 -6.95
CA LYS A 116 8.98 6.33 -6.69
C LYS A 116 8.99 4.81 -6.82
N ILE A 117 8.56 4.14 -5.78
CA ILE A 117 8.53 2.67 -5.67
C ILE A 117 7.10 2.22 -5.93
N ASP A 118 6.93 1.34 -6.91
CA ASP A 118 5.68 0.63 -7.17
C ASP A 118 5.88 -0.87 -6.92
N ALA A 119 4.93 -1.51 -6.25
CA ALA A 119 4.96 -2.94 -6.00
C ALA A 119 3.86 -3.66 -6.78
N THR A 120 4.22 -4.80 -7.37
CA THR A 120 3.30 -5.63 -8.14
C THR A 120 2.25 -6.25 -7.23
N ASN A 121 0.97 -5.91 -7.42
CA ASN A 121 -0.15 -6.47 -6.67
C ASN A 121 0.12 -6.55 -5.15
N ALA A 122 0.70 -5.53 -4.57
CA ALA A 122 1.28 -5.48 -3.23
C ALA A 122 0.40 -6.14 -2.16
N PHE A 123 -0.87 -5.75 -2.07
CA PHE A 123 -1.81 -6.29 -1.09
C PHE A 123 -2.09 -7.78 -1.28
N ASN A 124 -2.13 -8.24 -2.53
CA ASN A 124 -2.49 -9.63 -2.84
C ASN A 124 -1.30 -10.59 -2.74
N LEU A 125 -0.07 -10.06 -2.77
CA LEU A 125 1.17 -10.87 -2.76
C LEU A 125 1.94 -10.80 -1.45
N ILE A 126 1.56 -9.91 -0.52
CA ILE A 126 2.23 -9.84 0.79
C ILE A 126 2.15 -11.19 1.51
N CYS A 127 3.27 -11.69 2.00
CA CYS A 127 3.37 -13.01 2.61
C CYS A 127 2.54 -13.12 3.88
N ARG A 128 1.61 -14.08 3.96
CA ARG A 128 0.77 -14.31 5.15
C ARG A 128 1.56 -14.70 6.38
N GLN A 129 2.64 -15.48 6.20
CA GLN A 129 3.52 -15.80 7.33
C GLN A 129 4.16 -14.54 7.89
N ALA A 130 4.63 -13.62 7.04
CA ALA A 130 5.17 -12.33 7.49
C ALA A 130 4.12 -11.48 8.22
N ILE A 131 2.84 -11.54 7.80
CA ILE A 131 1.74 -10.91 8.54
C ILE A 131 1.61 -11.51 9.93
N LEU A 132 1.55 -12.83 10.04
CA LEU A 132 1.36 -13.52 11.33
C LEU A 132 2.55 -13.31 12.27
N ASP A 133 3.77 -13.34 11.75
CA ASP A 133 4.99 -13.06 12.52
C ASP A 133 5.00 -11.62 13.05
N ALA A 134 4.63 -10.65 12.22
CA ALA A 134 4.51 -9.27 12.63
C ALA A 134 3.41 -9.06 13.68
N VAL A 135 2.26 -9.71 13.49
CA VAL A 135 1.16 -9.67 14.48
C VAL A 135 1.59 -10.33 15.80
N ALA A 136 2.25 -11.47 15.77
CA ALA A 136 2.77 -12.12 16.99
C ALA A 136 3.73 -11.22 17.74
N LYS A 137 4.57 -10.47 17.03
CA LYS A 137 5.56 -9.57 17.62
C LYS A 137 4.96 -8.26 18.17
N PHE A 138 4.11 -7.59 17.40
CA PHE A 138 3.64 -6.22 17.70
C PHE A 138 2.21 -6.17 18.25
N LEU A 139 1.41 -7.19 17.99
CA LEU A 139 -0.02 -7.24 18.33
C LEU A 139 -0.43 -8.61 18.92
N PRO A 140 0.33 -9.20 19.86
CA PRO A 140 0.10 -10.57 20.35
C PRO A 140 -1.32 -10.78 20.89
N ARG A 141 -1.93 -9.74 21.46
CA ARG A 141 -3.33 -9.77 21.95
C ARG A 141 -4.34 -10.12 20.85
N TYR A 142 -4.06 -9.76 19.59
CA TYR A 142 -4.97 -9.95 18.46
C TYR A 142 -4.54 -11.10 17.55
N TYR A 143 -3.51 -11.85 17.91
CA TYR A 143 -2.96 -12.92 17.08
C TYR A 143 -4.03 -13.93 16.65
N ASN A 144 -4.84 -14.42 17.60
CA ASN A 144 -5.88 -15.42 17.31
C ASN A 144 -6.89 -14.92 16.27
N PHE A 145 -7.28 -13.66 16.33
CA PHE A 145 -8.19 -13.06 15.34
C PHE A 145 -7.56 -13.01 13.94
N PHE A 146 -6.32 -12.55 13.83
CA PHE A 146 -5.66 -12.46 12.54
C PHE A 146 -5.28 -13.84 11.99
N ALA A 147 -4.91 -14.79 12.85
CA ALA A 147 -4.71 -16.18 12.47
C ALA A 147 -6.01 -16.79 11.92
N LEU A 148 -7.16 -16.56 12.60
CA LEU A 148 -8.46 -16.97 12.10
C LEU A 148 -8.77 -16.43 10.69
N CYS A 149 -8.33 -15.20 10.39
CA CYS A 149 -8.60 -14.54 9.10
C CYS A 149 -7.61 -14.91 7.99
N TYR A 150 -6.35 -15.25 8.33
CA TYR A 150 -5.24 -15.31 7.34
C TYR A 150 -4.36 -16.55 7.44
N GLN A 151 -4.51 -17.42 8.43
CA GLN A 151 -3.68 -18.62 8.55
C GLN A 151 -4.09 -19.71 7.55
N GLU A 152 -5.40 -19.85 7.31
CA GLU A 152 -5.95 -20.85 6.40
C GLU A 152 -6.50 -20.21 5.13
N GLU A 153 -6.74 -21.02 4.11
CA GLU A 153 -7.41 -20.57 2.89
C GLU A 153 -8.84 -20.09 3.19
N ALA A 154 -9.18 -18.95 2.60
CA ALA A 154 -10.51 -18.37 2.71
C ALA A 154 -11.26 -18.51 1.39
N LEU A 155 -12.55 -18.87 1.46
CA LEU A 155 -13.40 -19.03 0.29
C LEU A 155 -14.00 -17.68 -0.12
N LEU A 156 -13.63 -17.19 -1.31
CA LEU A 156 -14.21 -16.00 -1.92
C LEU A 156 -15.22 -16.38 -2.98
N ARG A 157 -16.45 -15.89 -2.86
CA ARG A 157 -17.50 -16.09 -3.85
C ARG A 157 -17.48 -14.98 -4.89
N ALA A 158 -17.15 -15.31 -6.13
CA ALA A 158 -17.12 -14.38 -7.24
C ALA A 158 -18.54 -14.13 -7.77
N LEU A 159 -19.15 -13.01 -7.35
CA LEU A 159 -20.54 -12.66 -7.68
C LEU A 159 -20.78 -12.44 -9.18
N GLN A 160 -19.75 -12.04 -9.93
CA GLN A 160 -19.85 -11.75 -11.36
C GLN A 160 -19.73 -13.01 -12.25
N PHE A 161 -19.41 -14.16 -11.66
CA PHE A 161 -19.16 -15.42 -12.37
C PHE A 161 -19.97 -16.58 -11.79
N GLU A 162 -21.18 -16.30 -11.30
CA GLU A 162 -22.06 -17.34 -10.70
C GLU A 162 -22.31 -18.53 -11.63
N ASN A 163 -22.38 -18.29 -12.94
CA ASN A 163 -22.57 -19.33 -13.96
C ASN A 163 -21.33 -20.22 -14.20
N LEU A 164 -20.17 -19.87 -13.61
CA LEU A 164 -18.90 -20.60 -13.76
C LEU A 164 -18.48 -21.30 -12.44
N GLY A 165 -19.39 -21.42 -11.47
CA GLY A 165 -19.08 -22.05 -10.19
C GLY A 165 -18.16 -21.23 -9.27
N GLY A 166 -18.07 -19.97 -9.47
CA GLY A 166 -17.34 -18.82 -8.95
C GLY A 166 -16.79 -18.83 -7.51
N ILE A 167 -16.15 -19.91 -7.05
CA ILE A 167 -15.40 -19.91 -5.78
C ILE A 167 -13.92 -19.78 -6.11
N VAL A 168 -13.27 -18.82 -5.46
CA VAL A 168 -11.82 -18.58 -5.56
C VAL A 168 -11.22 -18.74 -4.16
N ASP A 169 -10.18 -19.54 -4.04
CA ASP A 169 -9.43 -19.69 -2.81
C ASP A 169 -8.51 -18.47 -2.62
N SER A 170 -8.62 -17.84 -1.46
CA SER A 170 -7.74 -16.76 -1.04
C SER A 170 -6.68 -17.33 -0.11
N SER A 171 -5.54 -17.74 -0.67
CA SER A 171 -4.44 -18.40 0.03
C SER A 171 -3.25 -17.49 0.32
N GLU A 172 -3.14 -16.33 -0.37
CA GLU A 172 -2.02 -15.40 -0.24
C GLU A 172 -2.53 -13.96 -0.04
N GLY A 173 -1.67 -13.10 0.48
CA GLY A 173 -1.90 -11.68 0.65
C GLY A 173 -2.99 -11.31 1.64
N VAL A 174 -3.29 -10.01 1.69
CA VAL A 174 -4.46 -9.47 2.39
C VAL A 174 -5.59 -9.19 1.41
N GLN A 175 -6.81 -9.40 1.85
CA GLN A 175 -8.00 -9.15 1.03
C GLN A 175 -8.20 -7.64 0.84
N GLN A 176 -8.23 -7.18 -0.43
CA GLN A 176 -8.61 -5.79 -0.73
C GLN A 176 -10.08 -5.59 -0.38
N GLY A 177 -10.36 -4.75 0.62
CA GLY A 177 -11.69 -4.55 1.21
C GLY A 177 -11.78 -5.00 2.67
N ASP A 178 -10.77 -5.73 3.18
CA ASP A 178 -10.64 -5.98 4.61
C ASP A 178 -10.17 -4.70 5.33
N PRO A 179 -10.87 -4.23 6.37
CA PRO A 179 -10.44 -3.09 7.17
C PRO A 179 -9.04 -3.22 7.78
N ALA A 180 -8.59 -4.46 8.03
CA ALA A 180 -7.26 -4.73 8.57
C ALA A 180 -6.16 -4.76 7.51
N GLY A 181 -6.51 -4.92 6.24
CA GLY A 181 -5.55 -5.06 5.14
C GLY A 181 -4.44 -4.00 5.14
N PRO A 182 -4.75 -2.70 5.21
CA PRO A 182 -3.74 -1.65 5.24
C PRO A 182 -2.73 -1.77 6.38
N LEU A 183 -3.20 -2.00 7.61
CA LEU A 183 -2.31 -2.15 8.76
C LEU A 183 -1.43 -3.39 8.66
N LEU A 184 -2.03 -4.53 8.29
CA LEU A 184 -1.31 -5.80 8.16
C LEU A 184 -0.25 -5.75 7.07
N PHE A 185 -0.56 -5.14 5.93
CA PHE A 185 0.40 -4.89 4.86
C PHE A 185 1.60 -4.07 5.36
N CYS A 186 1.33 -2.96 6.06
CA CYS A 186 2.39 -2.10 6.60
C CYS A 186 3.27 -2.83 7.62
N LEU A 187 2.70 -3.66 8.48
CA LEU A 187 3.46 -4.43 9.47
C LEU A 187 4.30 -5.52 8.81
N ALA A 188 3.75 -6.23 7.83
CA ALA A 188 4.46 -7.32 7.13
C ALA A 188 5.59 -6.82 6.21
N SER A 189 5.44 -5.63 5.61
CA SER A 189 6.48 -5.02 4.77
C SER A 189 7.53 -4.26 5.58
N ALA A 190 7.27 -3.94 6.85
CA ALA A 190 8.18 -3.15 7.68
C ALA A 190 9.62 -3.69 7.77
N PRO A 191 9.89 -5.01 7.85
CA PRO A 191 11.27 -5.53 7.89
C PRO A 191 12.10 -5.16 6.66
N VAL A 192 11.50 -5.06 5.47
CA VAL A 192 12.19 -4.61 4.26
C VAL A 192 12.61 -3.15 4.39
N MET A 193 11.72 -2.32 4.93
CA MET A 193 11.96 -0.90 5.13
C MET A 193 12.95 -0.62 6.27
N GLU A 194 12.90 -1.43 7.33
CA GLU A 194 13.93 -1.41 8.39
C GLU A 194 15.31 -1.75 7.83
N ALA A 195 15.41 -2.75 6.95
CA ALA A 195 16.65 -3.11 6.28
C ALA A 195 17.19 -1.96 5.40
N ILE A 196 16.31 -1.26 4.68
CA ILE A 196 16.69 -0.06 3.90
C ILE A 196 17.26 1.01 4.84
N LYS A 197 16.55 1.33 5.91
CA LYS A 197 17.00 2.36 6.87
C LYS A 197 18.29 2.00 7.58
N ALA A 198 18.51 0.72 7.87
CA ALA A 198 19.75 0.23 8.48
C ALA A 198 20.94 0.31 7.50
N ALA A 199 20.73 -0.07 6.24
CA ALA A 199 21.80 -0.08 5.23
C ALA A 199 22.10 1.31 4.65
N VAL A 200 21.10 2.20 4.61
CA VAL A 200 21.20 3.56 4.05
C VAL A 200 20.55 4.57 5.02
N PRO A 201 21.17 4.88 6.17
CA PRO A 201 20.57 5.74 7.20
C PRO A 201 20.26 7.16 6.72
N SER A 202 21.00 7.65 5.72
CA SER A 202 20.87 8.99 5.13
C SER A 202 19.68 9.13 4.18
N ILE A 203 19.14 7.99 3.64
CA ILE A 203 18.04 8.04 2.69
C ILE A 203 16.76 8.56 3.36
N ASP A 204 16.08 9.50 2.74
CA ASP A 204 14.72 9.82 3.12
C ASP A 204 13.79 8.75 2.57
N LEU A 205 13.10 8.05 3.45
CA LEU A 205 12.13 7.01 3.13
C LEU A 205 10.77 7.43 3.63
N SER A 206 9.80 7.47 2.74
CA SER A 206 8.41 7.78 3.03
C SER A 206 7.49 6.82 2.30
N GLN A 207 6.42 6.36 2.94
CA GLN A 207 5.48 5.43 2.37
C GLN A 207 4.04 5.82 2.69
N PHE A 208 3.14 5.57 1.77
CA PHE A 208 1.71 5.60 1.99
C PHE A 208 1.12 4.27 1.49
N LEU A 209 0.98 3.32 2.41
CA LEU A 209 0.66 1.91 2.11
C LEU A 209 1.72 1.30 1.19
N ASP A 210 1.33 0.93 -0.04
CA ASP A 210 2.18 0.36 -1.07
C ASP A 210 2.92 1.41 -1.92
N ASP A 211 2.45 2.66 -1.93
CA ASP A 211 3.16 3.76 -2.58
C ASP A 211 4.40 4.17 -1.78
N GLY A 212 5.58 3.86 -2.30
CA GLY A 212 6.86 4.16 -1.69
C GLY A 212 7.59 5.33 -2.37
N LEU A 213 8.33 6.09 -1.57
CA LEU A 213 9.18 7.19 -2.02
C LEU A 213 10.49 7.15 -1.28
N THR A 214 11.62 7.18 -2.02
CA THR A 214 12.91 7.47 -1.41
C THR A 214 13.57 8.66 -2.07
N MET A 215 14.31 9.42 -1.29
CA MET A 215 15.00 10.62 -1.76
C MET A 215 16.42 10.64 -1.17
N GLY A 216 17.42 10.75 -2.04
CA GLY A 216 18.82 10.73 -1.66
C GLY A 216 19.75 10.69 -2.87
N LYS A 217 20.99 10.28 -2.62
CA LYS A 217 22.00 10.20 -3.67
C LYS A 217 21.79 9.01 -4.61
N VAL A 218 22.31 9.11 -5.81
CA VAL A 218 22.25 8.04 -6.83
C VAL A 218 22.75 6.71 -6.29
N ALA A 219 23.90 6.67 -5.62
CA ALA A 219 24.47 5.44 -5.07
C ALA A 219 23.60 4.83 -3.96
N GLU A 220 23.01 5.67 -3.10
CA GLU A 220 22.09 5.28 -2.04
C GLU A 220 20.81 4.70 -2.63
N THR A 221 20.23 5.36 -3.61
CA THR A 221 19.02 4.91 -4.30
C THR A 221 19.22 3.57 -5.03
N LYS A 222 20.39 3.35 -5.65
CA LYS A 222 20.75 2.04 -6.21
C LYS A 222 20.86 0.96 -5.12
N HIS A 223 21.36 1.31 -3.94
CA HIS A 223 21.39 0.37 -2.83
C HIS A 223 19.99 0.01 -2.32
N VAL A 224 19.09 0.99 -2.24
CA VAL A 224 17.67 0.73 -1.93
C VAL A 224 17.04 -0.23 -2.93
N LEU A 225 17.19 0.01 -4.23
CA LEU A 225 16.66 -0.88 -5.27
C LEU A 225 17.19 -2.32 -5.12
N ARG A 226 18.47 -2.51 -4.78
CA ARG A 226 19.03 -3.86 -4.53
C ARG A 226 18.33 -4.53 -3.34
N ILE A 227 18.15 -3.82 -2.23
CA ILE A 227 17.46 -4.38 -1.06
C ILE A 227 16.03 -4.75 -1.42
N LEU A 228 15.29 -3.90 -2.10
CA LEU A 228 13.93 -4.19 -2.55
C LEU A 228 13.85 -5.42 -3.44
N LYS A 229 14.79 -5.57 -4.39
CA LYS A 229 14.84 -6.73 -5.32
C LYS A 229 15.26 -8.03 -4.64
N THR A 230 16.13 -7.99 -3.65
CA THR A 230 16.68 -9.19 -3.01
C THR A 230 15.91 -9.62 -1.78
N LEU A 231 15.51 -8.68 -0.94
CA LEU A 231 14.81 -8.96 0.32
C LEU A 231 13.29 -8.92 0.18
N GLY A 232 12.77 -8.01 -0.65
CA GLY A 232 11.33 -7.81 -0.82
C GLY A 232 10.54 -9.09 -1.09
N PRO A 233 10.97 -9.96 -2.04
CA PRO A 233 10.27 -11.20 -2.36
C PRO A 233 10.06 -12.14 -1.17
N ASN A 234 10.96 -12.15 -0.18
CA ASN A 234 10.82 -12.98 1.02
C ASN A 234 9.62 -12.58 1.89
N TYR A 235 9.12 -11.35 1.71
CA TYR A 235 7.95 -10.81 2.39
C TYR A 235 6.75 -10.66 1.45
N GLY A 236 6.84 -11.12 0.19
CA GLY A 236 5.81 -10.93 -0.82
C GLY A 236 5.75 -9.49 -1.37
N PHE A 237 6.80 -8.69 -1.13
CA PHE A 237 6.93 -7.34 -1.70
C PHE A 237 7.74 -7.43 -3.00
N HIS A 238 7.05 -7.52 -4.13
CA HIS A 238 7.66 -7.66 -5.45
C HIS A 238 7.71 -6.31 -6.16
N LEU A 239 8.91 -5.80 -6.42
CA LEU A 239 9.12 -4.54 -7.12
C LEU A 239 8.57 -4.60 -8.55
N ASN A 240 7.76 -3.63 -8.92
CA ASN A 240 7.30 -3.42 -10.30
C ASN A 240 8.24 -2.42 -11.01
N GLU A 241 9.37 -2.93 -11.49
CA GLU A 241 10.40 -2.08 -12.11
C GLU A 241 9.83 -1.21 -13.26
N ALA A 242 8.87 -1.74 -14.02
CA ALA A 242 8.27 -1.01 -15.14
C ALA A 242 7.45 0.21 -14.72
N LYS A 243 6.92 0.21 -13.49
CA LYS A 243 6.14 1.33 -12.94
C LYS A 243 6.93 2.19 -11.95
N CYS A 244 8.13 1.74 -11.54
CA CYS A 244 9.02 2.59 -10.76
C CYS A 244 9.50 3.77 -11.60
N GLU A 245 9.66 4.93 -10.97
CA GLU A 245 10.10 6.16 -11.61
C GLU A 245 11.25 6.78 -10.82
N VAL A 246 12.31 7.19 -11.52
CA VAL A 246 13.39 8.02 -10.94
C VAL A 246 13.32 9.43 -11.51
N ILE A 247 13.38 10.41 -10.61
CA ILE A 247 13.21 11.82 -10.94
C ILE A 247 14.45 12.60 -10.50
N SER A 248 14.93 13.49 -11.36
CA SER A 248 15.88 14.55 -11.02
C SER A 248 15.32 15.93 -11.43
N HIS A 249 15.88 17.00 -10.88
CA HIS A 249 15.44 18.36 -11.19
C HIS A 249 15.80 18.77 -12.63
N ARG A 250 16.91 18.29 -13.17
CA ARG A 250 17.45 18.64 -14.48
C ARG A 250 18.13 17.45 -15.14
N PRO A 251 18.26 17.44 -16.45
CA PRO A 251 19.14 16.52 -17.15
C PRO A 251 20.57 16.58 -16.59
N GLY A 252 21.25 15.44 -16.52
CA GLY A 252 22.61 15.32 -15.99
C GLY A 252 22.72 15.29 -14.46
N GLN A 253 21.62 15.25 -13.73
CA GLN A 253 21.58 15.14 -12.26
C GLN A 253 21.38 13.72 -11.74
N GLY A 254 21.77 12.71 -12.48
CA GLY A 254 21.88 11.34 -11.98
C GLY A 254 20.69 10.42 -12.25
N ALA A 255 19.49 10.92 -12.60
CA ALA A 255 18.36 10.04 -12.94
C ALA A 255 18.67 9.11 -14.12
N GLU A 256 19.47 9.57 -15.06
CA GLU A 256 19.89 8.83 -16.25
C GLU A 256 20.71 7.56 -15.92
N HIS A 257 21.32 7.49 -14.73
CA HIS A 257 22.03 6.30 -14.27
C HIS A 257 21.12 5.08 -14.00
N PHE A 258 19.81 5.27 -14.07
CA PHE A 258 18.79 4.23 -13.92
C PHE A 258 18.14 3.83 -15.25
N ALA A 259 18.56 4.45 -16.36
CA ALA A 259 18.10 4.06 -17.68
C ALA A 259 18.57 2.64 -18.02
N LYS A 260 17.72 1.87 -18.73
CA LYS A 260 18.11 0.54 -19.21
C LYS A 260 19.38 0.64 -20.04
N PRO A 261 20.43 -0.15 -19.76
CA PRO A 261 21.59 -0.18 -20.60
C PRO A 261 21.20 -0.65 -22.00
N THR A 262 21.72 0.02 -23.02
CA THR A 262 21.58 -0.37 -24.44
C THR A 262 22.34 -1.64 -24.80
N LYS A 263 22.93 -2.35 -23.84
CA LYS A 263 23.74 -3.55 -24.05
C LYS A 263 22.90 -4.83 -24.05
N PRO A 264 23.29 -5.83 -24.87
CA PRO A 264 22.56 -7.09 -24.98
C PRO A 264 22.57 -7.90 -23.67
N ALA A 265 21.61 -8.82 -23.54
CA ALA A 265 21.37 -9.68 -22.38
C ALA A 265 22.58 -10.57 -21.96
N THR A 266 23.66 -10.57 -22.70
CA THR A 266 24.89 -11.34 -22.49
C THR A 266 26.03 -10.54 -21.85
N CYS A 267 25.74 -9.44 -21.15
CA CYS A 267 26.79 -8.64 -20.53
C CYS A 267 27.45 -9.37 -19.35
N THR A 268 28.69 -9.75 -19.51
CA THR A 268 29.55 -10.36 -18.50
C THR A 268 30.36 -9.32 -17.70
N CYS A 269 29.94 -8.08 -17.63
CA CYS A 269 30.76 -6.99 -17.07
C CYS A 269 30.96 -7.06 -15.53
N GLY A 270 30.25 -7.95 -14.83
CA GLY A 270 30.38 -8.07 -13.38
C GLY A 270 29.86 -6.86 -12.58
N ASP A 271 29.22 -5.86 -13.21
CA ASP A 271 28.65 -4.72 -12.52
C ASP A 271 27.36 -5.13 -11.79
N PRO A 272 27.32 -5.10 -10.44
CA PRO A 272 26.16 -5.50 -9.66
C PRO A 272 24.96 -4.54 -9.85
N ASN A 273 25.12 -3.45 -10.58
CA ASN A 273 24.06 -2.47 -10.84
C ASN A 273 23.40 -2.67 -12.21
N HIS A 274 23.83 -3.64 -13.00
CA HIS A 274 23.32 -3.87 -14.36
C HIS A 274 21.82 -4.14 -14.41
N ASP A 275 21.26 -4.73 -13.34
CA ASP A 275 19.85 -5.10 -13.25
C ASP A 275 18.99 -4.08 -12.49
N LEU A 276 19.56 -2.91 -12.13
CA LEU A 276 18.86 -1.88 -11.38
C LEU A 276 18.23 -0.85 -12.32
N ASN A 277 17.30 -1.29 -13.14
CA ASN A 277 16.57 -0.43 -14.08
C ASN A 277 15.22 -0.01 -13.49
N VAL A 278 14.73 1.12 -13.95
CA VAL A 278 13.37 1.60 -13.67
C VAL A 278 12.63 1.87 -14.97
N GLY A 279 11.29 1.85 -14.91
CA GLY A 279 10.48 2.03 -16.11
C GLY A 279 10.49 3.44 -16.66
N THR A 280 10.52 4.43 -15.77
CA THR A 280 10.41 5.85 -16.14
C THR A 280 11.54 6.66 -15.55
N ILE A 281 12.11 7.54 -16.38
CA ILE A 281 13.12 8.53 -16.00
C ILE A 281 12.56 9.93 -16.29
N THR A 282 12.47 10.75 -15.25
CA THR A 282 12.00 12.14 -15.35
C THR A 282 13.11 13.09 -14.95
N THR A 283 13.48 14.01 -15.85
CA THR A 283 14.64 14.92 -15.69
C THR A 283 14.28 16.39 -15.79
N ASN A 284 13.01 16.75 -15.62
CA ASN A 284 12.52 18.13 -15.69
C ASN A 284 11.96 18.65 -14.34
N GLY A 285 12.14 17.88 -13.26
CA GLY A 285 11.68 18.26 -11.93
C GLY A 285 10.16 18.20 -11.72
N ASN A 286 9.39 17.78 -12.71
CA ASN A 286 7.92 17.75 -12.66
C ASN A 286 7.40 16.32 -12.48
N TRP A 287 6.71 16.06 -11.38
CA TRP A 287 6.19 14.75 -11.02
C TRP A 287 4.98 14.83 -10.07
N ASN A 288 4.39 13.73 -9.72
CA ASN A 288 3.28 13.69 -8.76
C ASN A 288 3.43 12.55 -7.76
N ILE A 289 2.83 12.69 -6.59
CA ILE A 289 2.71 11.66 -5.57
C ILE A 289 1.34 11.76 -4.91
N LEU A 290 0.67 10.63 -4.73
CA LEU A 290 -0.68 10.55 -4.14
C LEU A 290 -1.69 11.53 -4.78
N GLY A 291 -1.61 11.70 -6.11
CA GLY A 291 -2.48 12.63 -6.86
C GLY A 291 -2.17 14.11 -6.64
N SER A 292 -1.01 14.46 -6.07
CA SER A 292 -0.59 15.84 -5.86
C SER A 292 0.65 16.17 -6.68
N PRO A 293 0.68 17.26 -7.46
CA PRO A 293 1.83 17.65 -8.28
C PRO A 293 2.96 18.24 -7.44
N ILE A 294 4.18 17.95 -7.85
CA ILE A 294 5.42 18.55 -7.34
C ILE A 294 6.24 18.97 -8.58
N GLY A 295 6.65 20.24 -8.65
CA GLY A 295 7.37 20.78 -9.78
C GLY A 295 7.23 22.29 -9.90
N ASP A 296 7.41 22.82 -11.11
CA ASP A 296 7.23 24.22 -11.40
C ASP A 296 5.74 24.66 -11.35
N GLU A 297 5.52 25.96 -11.31
CA GLU A 297 4.19 26.53 -11.17
C GLU A 297 3.29 26.17 -12.36
N ALA A 298 3.81 26.18 -13.57
CA ALA A 298 3.08 25.90 -14.80
C ALA A 298 2.57 24.44 -14.81
N TYR A 299 3.43 23.49 -14.43
CA TYR A 299 3.05 22.09 -14.27
C TYR A 299 1.97 21.90 -13.18
N CYS A 300 2.18 22.49 -12.01
CA CYS A 300 1.22 22.39 -10.91
C CYS A 300 -0.15 22.96 -11.28
N TYR A 301 -0.18 24.09 -12.00
CA TYR A 301 -1.41 24.72 -12.47
C TYR A 301 -2.14 23.85 -13.51
N SER A 302 -1.40 23.34 -14.51
CA SER A 302 -1.95 22.44 -15.53
C SER A 302 -2.53 21.18 -14.89
N PHE A 303 -1.80 20.54 -13.99
CA PHE A 303 -2.25 19.34 -13.28
C PHE A 303 -3.55 19.58 -12.49
N ALA A 304 -3.63 20.71 -11.78
CA ALA A 304 -4.82 21.08 -11.02
C ALA A 304 -6.02 21.34 -11.94
N THR A 305 -5.79 21.97 -13.09
CA THR A 305 -6.83 22.26 -14.10
C THR A 305 -7.37 20.96 -14.71
N ASP A 306 -6.50 20.04 -15.09
CA ASP A 306 -6.86 18.74 -15.66
C ASP A 306 -7.63 17.88 -14.66
N THR A 307 -7.19 17.88 -13.40
CA THR A 307 -7.91 17.20 -12.30
C THR A 307 -9.32 17.76 -12.11
N LYS A 308 -9.47 19.08 -12.14
CA LYS A 308 -10.79 19.76 -12.04
C LYS A 308 -11.71 19.38 -13.20
N VAL A 309 -11.19 19.33 -14.41
CA VAL A 309 -11.95 18.92 -15.62
C VAL A 309 -12.41 17.48 -15.48
N ASN A 310 -11.51 16.58 -15.10
CA ASN A 310 -11.80 15.15 -14.95
C ASN A 310 -12.79 14.85 -13.81
N ALA A 311 -12.85 15.68 -12.78
CA ALA A 311 -13.77 15.52 -11.65
C ALA A 311 -15.22 15.95 -11.97
N LYS A 312 -15.45 16.78 -12.99
CA LYS A 312 -16.77 17.34 -13.31
C LYS A 312 -17.83 16.27 -13.60
N ALA A 313 -17.50 15.25 -14.41
CA ALA A 313 -18.46 14.21 -14.78
C ALA A 313 -18.84 13.29 -13.61
N PRO A 314 -17.90 12.78 -12.78
CA PRO A 314 -18.23 12.06 -11.56
C PRO A 314 -19.08 12.88 -10.58
N LEU A 315 -18.73 14.15 -10.32
CA LEU A 315 -19.49 15.02 -9.42
C LEU A 315 -20.91 15.26 -9.90
N ALA A 316 -21.12 15.44 -11.22
CA ALA A 316 -22.44 15.57 -11.79
C ALA A 316 -23.28 14.28 -11.69
N ARG A 317 -22.65 13.09 -11.65
CA ARG A 317 -23.35 11.81 -11.39
C ARG A 317 -23.79 11.72 -9.94
N VAL A 318 -22.93 12.07 -8.98
CA VAL A 318 -23.27 12.08 -7.54
C VAL A 318 -24.42 13.04 -7.27
N ALA A 319 -24.38 14.25 -7.81
CA ALA A 319 -25.45 15.22 -7.65
C ALA A 319 -26.81 14.71 -8.19
N ARG A 320 -26.80 13.94 -9.30
CA ARG A 320 -28.03 13.32 -9.83
C ARG A 320 -28.56 12.18 -8.95
N MET A 321 -27.69 11.43 -8.29
CA MET A 321 -28.10 10.37 -7.35
C MET A 321 -28.79 10.96 -6.13
N GLN A 322 -28.23 12.03 -5.54
CA GLN A 322 -28.85 12.74 -4.40
C GLN A 322 -30.23 13.27 -4.75
N SER A 323 -30.42 13.87 -5.94
CA SER A 323 -31.73 14.35 -6.37
C SER A 323 -32.73 13.23 -6.70
N ALA A 324 -32.31 11.98 -6.85
CA ALA A 324 -33.18 10.83 -7.05
C ALA A 324 -33.64 10.21 -5.72
N GLU A 325 -32.83 10.35 -4.64
CA GLU A 325 -33.21 9.91 -3.29
C GLU A 325 -34.17 10.88 -2.60
N GLU A 326 -34.21 12.13 -3.04
CA GLU A 326 -35.17 13.16 -2.55
C GLU A 326 -36.53 13.10 -3.25
N ARG A 327 -36.75 12.21 -4.23
CA ARG A 327 -38.04 12.01 -4.95
C ARG A 327 -38.70 10.72 -4.55
#